data_27920d103f121e81e10f21286779b733
#
_entry.id   27920d103f121e81e10f21286779b733
#
_cell.length_a   1.000
_cell.length_b   1.000
_cell.length_c   1.000
_cell.angle_alpha   90.00
_cell.angle_beta   90.00
_cell.angle_gamma   90.00
#
_symmetry.space_group_name_H-M   'P 1'
#
loop_
_entity.id
_entity.type
_entity.pdbx_description
1 polymer ?
#
loop_
_entity_poly.entity_id
_entity_poly.type
_entity_poly.pdbx_seq_one_letter_code
_entity_poly.pdbx_strand_id
1 'polypeptide(L)'
;MSDITMTLAEVSNLAAQIRGQVGKAVVGQTATVDALLTALLAQGHVLLEGPPGTAKTFMAQCFAASLGLDFSRIQFTPDLMPGDILGSNLFNFQTSQFTLTRGPIFTELLLADEINRTPPKTQAALLEAMQERRVTLDGTAHALPANFLVVATQNPIESQGVYPLPEAQLDRFLFKLLVPYPSAAEEAKIIANFGSHAGPPRPAQLGVEKVADAAMVAAAAQAVKSVTLADTVIDYI
;
A
#
# COMPACT_ATOMS: atom_id res chain seq x y z
N MET A 1 -14.07 0.87 -23.89
CA MET A 1 -12.88 1.45 -23.24
C MET A 1 -11.71 1.02 -24.10
N SER A 2 -10.92 1.96 -24.66
CA SER A 2 -9.71 1.61 -25.42
C SER A 2 -8.73 0.94 -24.46
N ASP A 3 -8.28 -0.28 -24.79
CA ASP A 3 -7.22 -0.96 -24.05
C ASP A 3 -5.95 -0.12 -24.15
N ILE A 4 -5.55 0.49 -23.05
CA ILE A 4 -4.27 1.18 -22.94
C ILE A 4 -3.19 0.10 -22.95
N THR A 5 -2.29 0.12 -23.91
CA THR A 5 -1.09 -0.75 -23.93
C THR A 5 0.13 0.13 -23.71
N MET A 6 1.08 -0.37 -22.91
CA MET A 6 2.33 0.34 -22.59
C MET A 6 3.53 -0.51 -22.98
N THR A 7 4.57 0.14 -23.50
CA THR A 7 5.90 -0.43 -23.70
C THR A 7 6.70 -0.40 -22.40
N LEU A 8 7.74 -1.23 -22.27
CA LEU A 8 8.63 -1.20 -21.10
C LEU A 8 9.34 0.15 -20.93
N ALA A 9 9.61 0.86 -22.02
CA ALA A 9 10.20 2.21 -21.97
C ALA A 9 9.22 3.22 -21.37
N GLU A 10 7.93 3.16 -21.72
CA GLU A 10 6.89 4.00 -21.13
C GLU A 10 6.68 3.68 -19.66
N VAL A 11 6.73 2.40 -19.26
CA VAL A 11 6.69 1.99 -17.84
C VAL A 11 7.87 2.57 -17.07
N SER A 12 9.08 2.52 -17.63
CA SER A 12 10.28 3.11 -17.01
C SER A 12 10.14 4.63 -16.83
N ASN A 13 9.63 5.33 -17.84
CA ASN A 13 9.37 6.78 -17.77
C ASN A 13 8.31 7.11 -16.70
N LEU A 14 7.23 6.34 -16.66
CA LEU A 14 6.18 6.50 -15.64
C LEU A 14 6.76 6.31 -14.24
N ALA A 15 7.58 5.28 -14.02
CA ALA A 15 8.26 5.03 -12.75
C ALA A 15 9.15 6.23 -12.35
N ALA A 16 9.89 6.81 -13.29
CA ALA A 16 10.71 8.01 -13.03
C ALA A 16 9.85 9.22 -12.64
N GLN A 17 8.71 9.42 -13.30
CA GLN A 17 7.77 10.49 -12.95
C GLN A 17 7.20 10.30 -11.54
N ILE A 18 6.77 9.10 -11.18
CA ILE A 18 6.24 8.79 -9.84
C ILE A 18 7.30 9.05 -8.77
N ARG A 19 8.56 8.58 -8.96
CA ARG A 19 9.68 8.89 -8.06
C ARG A 19 9.87 10.40 -7.89
N GLY A 20 9.82 11.14 -9.00
CA GLY A 20 9.93 12.60 -8.99
C GLY A 20 8.81 13.26 -8.19
N GLN A 21 7.58 12.80 -8.32
CA GLN A 21 6.46 13.34 -7.57
C GLN A 21 6.57 13.04 -6.07
N VAL A 22 6.82 11.80 -5.69
CA VAL A 22 6.98 11.42 -4.28
C VAL A 22 8.19 12.12 -3.66
N GLY A 23 9.29 12.27 -4.40
CA GLY A 23 10.51 12.96 -3.96
C GLY A 23 10.36 14.44 -3.66
N LYS A 24 9.28 15.10 -4.15
CA LYS A 24 8.96 16.50 -3.76
C LYS A 24 8.58 16.60 -2.28
N ALA A 25 7.98 15.56 -1.73
CA ALA A 25 7.40 15.55 -0.38
C ALA A 25 8.13 14.63 0.61
N VAL A 26 8.85 13.62 0.12
CA VAL A 26 9.53 12.61 0.93
C VAL A 26 11.02 12.60 0.62
N VAL A 27 11.84 12.83 1.63
CA VAL A 27 13.29 12.88 1.51
C VAL A 27 13.90 11.52 1.88
N GLY A 28 14.88 11.04 1.09
CA GLY A 28 15.74 9.89 1.44
C GLY A 28 15.12 8.51 1.25
N GLN A 29 13.87 8.38 0.79
CA GLN A 29 13.14 7.10 0.71
C GLN A 29 13.02 6.52 -0.72
N THR A 30 13.97 6.83 -1.61
CA THR A 30 13.89 6.43 -3.03
C THR A 30 13.80 4.90 -3.18
N ALA A 31 14.61 4.14 -2.44
CA ALA A 31 14.60 2.68 -2.50
C ALA A 31 13.24 2.09 -2.04
N THR A 32 12.62 2.71 -1.04
CA THR A 32 11.29 2.28 -0.56
C THR A 32 10.22 2.56 -1.63
N VAL A 33 10.28 3.71 -2.30
CA VAL A 33 9.38 4.05 -3.41
C VAL A 33 9.55 3.08 -4.58
N ASP A 34 10.79 2.70 -4.90
CA ASP A 34 11.08 1.71 -5.95
C ASP A 34 10.51 0.33 -5.62
N ALA A 35 10.62 -0.09 -4.38
CA ALA A 35 10.03 -1.34 -3.93
C ALA A 35 8.49 -1.30 -3.94
N LEU A 36 7.86 -0.17 -3.57
CA LEU A 36 6.42 0.03 -3.69
C LEU A 36 5.96 -0.05 -5.15
N LEU A 37 6.68 0.59 -6.08
CA LEU A 37 6.42 0.50 -7.52
C LEU A 37 6.55 -0.92 -8.03
N THR A 38 7.62 -1.61 -7.65
CA THR A 38 7.85 -3.00 -8.04
C THR A 38 6.75 -3.91 -7.53
N ALA A 39 6.34 -3.74 -6.26
CA ALA A 39 5.26 -4.51 -5.67
C ALA A 39 3.91 -4.25 -6.37
N LEU A 40 3.60 -2.99 -6.69
CA LEU A 40 2.38 -2.62 -7.40
C LEU A 40 2.32 -3.28 -8.78
N LEU A 41 3.41 -3.20 -9.57
CA LEU A 41 3.48 -3.75 -10.92
C LEU A 41 3.53 -5.29 -10.92
N ALA A 42 4.15 -5.90 -9.91
CA ALA A 42 4.17 -7.34 -9.70
C ALA A 42 2.89 -7.86 -9.01
N GLN A 43 1.95 -6.97 -8.70
CA GLN A 43 0.72 -7.31 -7.97
C GLN A 43 0.98 -7.95 -6.59
N GLY A 44 2.07 -7.59 -5.93
CA GLY A 44 2.42 -8.00 -4.57
C GLY A 44 2.00 -6.97 -3.52
N HIS A 45 2.41 -7.21 -2.28
CA HIS A 45 2.14 -6.34 -1.13
C HIS A 45 3.45 -6.04 -0.40
N VAL A 46 3.49 -4.99 0.42
CA VAL A 46 4.72 -4.54 1.09
C VAL A 46 4.51 -4.38 2.59
N LEU A 47 5.46 -4.86 3.38
CA LEU A 47 5.55 -4.61 4.80
C LEU A 47 6.70 -3.64 5.07
N LEU A 48 6.39 -2.50 5.67
CA LEU A 48 7.36 -1.49 6.10
C LEU A 48 7.61 -1.63 7.59
N GLU A 49 8.82 -2.00 7.95
CA GLU A 49 9.25 -2.09 9.35
C GLU A 49 10.15 -0.91 9.69
N GLY A 50 9.88 -0.25 10.78
CA GLY A 50 10.72 0.86 11.24
C GLY A 50 10.10 1.66 12.37
N PRO A 51 10.90 2.50 13.04
CA PRO A 51 10.46 3.29 14.18
C PRO A 51 9.35 4.27 13.79
N PRO A 52 8.59 4.78 14.76
CA PRO A 52 7.61 5.82 14.52
C PRO A 52 8.29 7.11 14.05
N GLY A 53 7.57 7.94 13.31
CA GLY A 53 8.08 9.23 12.82
C GLY A 53 8.94 9.16 11.55
N THR A 54 9.12 7.99 10.93
CA THR A 54 9.90 7.84 9.68
C THR A 54 9.07 8.07 8.40
N ALA A 55 7.95 8.78 8.50
CA ALA A 55 7.07 9.20 7.42
C ALA A 55 6.47 8.05 6.57
N LYS A 56 6.40 6.80 7.06
CA LYS A 56 5.84 5.65 6.33
C LYS A 56 4.42 5.91 5.81
N THR A 57 3.56 6.42 6.69
CA THR A 57 2.15 6.76 6.37
C THR A 57 2.08 7.85 5.29
N PHE A 58 2.89 8.92 5.46
CA PHE A 58 2.88 10.04 4.53
C PHE A 58 3.45 9.65 3.15
N MET A 59 4.47 8.79 3.11
CA MET A 59 5.02 8.24 1.87
C MET A 59 3.97 7.43 1.10
N ALA A 60 3.20 6.56 1.77
CA ALA A 60 2.11 5.81 1.14
C ALA A 60 1.02 6.73 0.57
N GLN A 61 0.70 7.83 1.27
CA GLN A 61 -0.23 8.86 0.78
C GLN A 61 0.29 9.58 -0.47
N CYS A 62 1.56 10.00 -0.47
CA CYS A 62 2.19 10.63 -1.62
C CYS A 62 2.25 9.68 -2.83
N PHE A 63 2.57 8.41 -2.58
CA PHE A 63 2.60 7.38 -3.59
C PHE A 63 1.22 7.17 -4.23
N ALA A 64 0.17 6.98 -3.43
CA ALA A 64 -1.20 6.86 -3.93
C ALA A 64 -1.65 8.10 -4.71
N ALA A 65 -1.36 9.31 -4.19
CA ALA A 65 -1.71 10.58 -4.83
C ALA A 65 -1.04 10.74 -6.21
N SER A 66 0.25 10.36 -6.33
CA SER A 66 0.98 10.44 -7.59
C SER A 66 0.43 9.49 -8.66
N LEU A 67 -0.15 8.37 -8.23
CA LEU A 67 -0.76 7.36 -9.10
C LEU A 67 -2.25 7.63 -9.38
N GLY A 68 -2.87 8.55 -8.63
CA GLY A 68 -4.31 8.80 -8.69
C GLY A 68 -5.15 7.59 -8.32
N LEU A 69 -4.64 6.74 -7.43
CA LEU A 69 -5.33 5.57 -6.89
C LEU A 69 -6.21 5.95 -5.70
N ASP A 70 -7.32 5.26 -5.56
CA ASP A 70 -8.13 5.33 -4.34
C ASP A 70 -7.32 4.85 -3.15
N PHE A 71 -7.29 5.68 -2.09
CA PHE A 71 -6.48 5.44 -0.90
C PHE A 71 -7.35 5.33 0.36
N SER A 72 -7.12 4.27 1.13
CA SER A 72 -7.69 4.11 2.46
C SER A 72 -6.61 3.81 3.49
N ARG A 73 -6.81 4.27 4.73
CA ARG A 73 -5.94 3.99 5.87
C ARG A 73 -6.73 3.33 6.99
N ILE A 74 -6.20 2.27 7.53
CA ILE A 74 -6.70 1.63 8.75
C ILE A 74 -5.57 1.67 9.78
N GLN A 75 -5.85 2.23 10.97
CA GLN A 75 -4.99 2.11 12.12
C GLN A 75 -5.36 0.83 12.85
N PHE A 76 -4.44 -0.10 12.96
CA PHE A 76 -4.65 -1.35 13.68
C PHE A 76 -4.52 -1.12 15.18
N THR A 77 -5.54 -1.51 15.93
CA THR A 77 -5.66 -1.37 17.38
C THR A 77 -6.05 -2.71 18.01
N PRO A 78 -5.84 -2.93 19.32
CA PRO A 78 -6.18 -4.19 19.95
C PRO A 78 -7.66 -4.57 19.89
N ASP A 79 -8.55 -3.61 19.74
CA ASP A 79 -10.00 -3.76 19.66
C ASP A 79 -10.55 -3.84 18.21
N LEU A 80 -9.70 -3.65 17.20
CA LEU A 80 -10.12 -3.72 15.80
C LEU A 80 -10.63 -5.11 15.42
N MET A 81 -11.81 -5.16 14.84
CA MET A 81 -12.47 -6.41 14.41
C MET A 81 -12.33 -6.63 12.89
N PRO A 82 -12.41 -7.89 12.40
CA PRO A 82 -12.41 -8.18 10.96
C PRO A 82 -13.45 -7.39 10.17
N GLY A 83 -14.66 -7.19 10.73
CA GLY A 83 -15.72 -6.43 10.11
C GLY A 83 -15.40 -4.95 9.87
N ASP A 84 -14.53 -4.36 10.70
CA ASP A 84 -14.08 -2.97 10.54
C ASP A 84 -13.18 -2.80 9.29
N ILE A 85 -12.51 -3.88 8.88
CA ILE A 85 -11.64 -3.92 7.69
C ILE A 85 -12.46 -4.30 6.45
N LEU A 86 -13.21 -5.41 6.55
CA LEU A 86 -13.89 -6.03 5.42
C LEU A 86 -15.24 -5.40 5.10
N GLY A 87 -15.87 -4.81 6.13
CA GLY A 87 -17.26 -4.39 6.05
C GLY A 87 -18.22 -5.46 6.59
N SER A 88 -19.50 -5.18 6.50
CA SER A 88 -20.55 -6.05 7.00
C SER A 88 -21.86 -5.84 6.24
N ASN A 89 -22.73 -6.83 6.26
CA ASN A 89 -24.09 -6.69 5.82
C ASN A 89 -24.96 -6.15 6.96
N LEU A 90 -25.56 -4.98 6.72
CA LEU A 90 -26.49 -4.37 7.65
C LEU A 90 -27.94 -4.67 7.19
N PHE A 91 -28.78 -5.15 8.11
CA PHE A 91 -30.19 -5.33 7.81
C PHE A 91 -30.90 -3.98 7.84
N ASN A 92 -31.48 -3.61 6.71
CA ASN A 92 -32.32 -2.41 6.60
C ASN A 92 -33.77 -2.78 6.95
N PHE A 93 -34.24 -2.34 8.10
CA PHE A 93 -35.59 -2.61 8.59
C PHE A 93 -36.70 -1.95 7.72
N GLN A 94 -36.40 -0.89 6.99
CA GLN A 94 -37.36 -0.21 6.13
C GLN A 94 -37.64 -0.98 4.84
N THR A 95 -36.57 -1.58 4.27
CA THR A 95 -36.65 -2.34 3.01
C THR A 95 -36.72 -3.84 3.23
N SER A 96 -36.53 -4.30 4.47
CA SER A 96 -36.41 -5.73 4.84
C SER A 96 -35.32 -6.45 4.03
N GLN A 97 -34.23 -5.76 3.70
CA GLN A 97 -33.11 -6.29 2.92
C GLN A 97 -31.78 -6.07 3.62
N PHE A 98 -30.84 -6.97 3.37
CA PHE A 98 -29.44 -6.76 3.75
C PHE A 98 -28.77 -5.82 2.75
N THR A 99 -28.06 -4.82 3.27
CA THR A 99 -27.28 -3.89 2.45
C THR A 99 -25.81 -4.04 2.84
N LEU A 100 -24.96 -4.30 1.86
CA LEU A 100 -23.52 -4.36 2.06
C LEU A 100 -22.95 -2.98 2.39
N THR A 101 -22.42 -2.82 3.58
CA THR A 101 -21.56 -1.69 3.95
C THR A 101 -20.12 -2.11 3.71
N ARG A 102 -19.51 -1.61 2.65
CA ARG A 102 -18.11 -1.93 2.30
C ARG A 102 -17.15 -1.34 3.32
N GLY A 103 -16.22 -2.17 3.78
CA GLY A 103 -15.12 -1.72 4.62
C GLY A 103 -14.03 -1.00 3.81
N PRO A 104 -13.05 -0.38 4.50
CA PRO A 104 -11.95 0.36 3.88
C PRO A 104 -11.01 -0.48 3.00
N ILE A 105 -11.12 -1.81 3.06
CA ILE A 105 -10.35 -2.72 2.19
C ILE A 105 -10.75 -2.60 0.70
N PHE A 106 -11.96 -2.12 0.41
CA PHE A 106 -12.42 -1.88 -0.98
C PHE A 106 -11.83 -0.59 -1.54
N THR A 107 -10.53 -0.58 -1.69
CA THR A 107 -9.70 0.54 -2.19
C THR A 107 -8.57 -0.03 -3.06
N GLU A 108 -7.89 0.83 -3.83
CA GLU A 108 -6.75 0.40 -4.65
C GLU A 108 -5.46 0.35 -3.86
N LEU A 109 -5.22 1.32 -2.95
CA LEU A 109 -4.09 1.30 -2.03
C LEU A 109 -4.59 1.37 -0.58
N LEU A 110 -4.40 0.29 0.15
CA LEU A 110 -4.70 0.20 1.57
C LEU A 110 -3.42 0.35 2.40
N LEU A 111 -3.38 1.36 3.26
CA LEU A 111 -2.38 1.45 4.32
C LEU A 111 -2.91 0.77 5.59
N ALA A 112 -2.33 -0.37 5.94
CA ALA A 112 -2.58 -1.10 7.18
C ALA A 112 -1.53 -0.68 8.22
N ASP A 113 -1.84 0.37 9.00
CA ASP A 113 -0.88 1.00 9.89
C ASP A 113 -0.81 0.26 11.22
N GLU A 114 0.40 -0.14 11.63
CA GLU A 114 0.71 -0.91 12.86
C GLU A 114 -0.03 -2.27 12.93
N ILE A 115 0.06 -3.06 11.88
CA ILE A 115 -0.65 -4.35 11.73
C ILE A 115 -0.40 -5.32 12.91
N ASN A 116 0.75 -5.22 13.56
CA ASN A 116 1.12 -6.04 14.72
C ASN A 116 0.44 -5.63 16.04
N ARG A 117 -0.40 -4.58 16.07
CA ARG A 117 -1.14 -4.15 17.27
C ARG A 117 -2.53 -4.79 17.41
N THR A 118 -2.95 -5.60 16.47
CA THR A 118 -4.26 -6.24 16.48
C THR A 118 -4.13 -7.76 16.66
N PRO A 119 -5.13 -8.45 17.26
CA PRO A 119 -5.08 -9.89 17.43
C PRO A 119 -4.98 -10.67 16.12
N PRO A 120 -4.43 -11.90 16.15
CA PRO A 120 -4.19 -12.72 14.95
C PRO A 120 -5.42 -12.96 14.06
N LYS A 121 -6.63 -13.01 14.66
CA LYS A 121 -7.88 -13.20 13.91
C LYS A 121 -8.13 -12.05 12.93
N THR A 122 -7.88 -10.82 13.34
CA THR A 122 -8.09 -9.63 12.51
C THR A 122 -6.96 -9.49 11.47
N GLN A 123 -5.72 -9.81 11.85
CA GLN A 123 -4.61 -9.90 10.89
C GLN A 123 -4.91 -10.92 9.79
N ALA A 124 -5.39 -12.11 10.16
CA ALA A 124 -5.72 -13.18 9.21
C ALA A 124 -6.75 -12.75 8.17
N ALA A 125 -7.76 -11.97 8.56
CA ALA A 125 -8.79 -11.48 7.64
C ALA A 125 -8.20 -10.58 6.53
N LEU A 126 -7.28 -9.68 6.88
CA LEU A 126 -6.57 -8.86 5.89
C LEU A 126 -5.68 -9.73 4.99
N LEU A 127 -4.89 -10.63 5.59
CA LEU A 127 -3.93 -11.46 4.87
C LEU A 127 -4.62 -12.45 3.91
N GLU A 128 -5.81 -12.95 4.27
CA GLU A 128 -6.64 -13.77 3.38
C GLU A 128 -7.11 -12.94 2.16
N ALA A 129 -7.64 -11.76 2.41
CA ALA A 129 -8.09 -10.87 1.34
C ALA A 129 -6.95 -10.44 0.40
N MET A 130 -5.73 -10.25 0.93
CA MET A 130 -4.53 -9.99 0.13
C MET A 130 -4.22 -11.16 -0.83
N GLN A 131 -4.28 -12.39 -0.34
CA GLN A 131 -3.97 -13.58 -1.11
C GLN A 131 -5.05 -13.90 -2.14
N GLU A 132 -6.33 -13.86 -1.72
CA GLU A 132 -7.46 -14.25 -2.56
C GLU A 132 -7.93 -13.12 -3.50
N ARG A 133 -7.48 -11.89 -3.29
CA ARG A 133 -7.91 -10.66 -4.01
C ARG A 133 -9.43 -10.48 -4.02
N ARG A 134 -10.08 -10.99 -2.99
CA ARG A 134 -11.53 -10.89 -2.76
C ARG A 134 -11.83 -10.96 -1.26
N VAL A 135 -13.01 -10.51 -0.92
CA VAL A 135 -13.58 -10.60 0.43
C VAL A 135 -14.85 -11.42 0.35
N THR A 136 -15.01 -12.41 1.23
CA THR A 136 -16.24 -13.18 1.35
C THR A 136 -17.04 -12.69 2.56
N LEU A 137 -18.24 -12.16 2.29
CA LEU A 137 -19.16 -11.68 3.32
C LEU A 137 -20.49 -12.44 3.18
N ASP A 138 -20.90 -13.12 4.24
CA ASP A 138 -22.13 -13.92 4.30
C ASP A 138 -22.30 -14.87 3.09
N GLY A 139 -21.20 -15.53 2.71
CA GLY A 139 -21.17 -16.49 1.61
C GLY A 139 -21.08 -15.86 0.20
N THR A 140 -21.08 -14.54 0.10
CA THR A 140 -20.93 -13.83 -1.19
C THR A 140 -19.51 -13.30 -1.34
N ALA A 141 -18.86 -13.65 -2.46
CA ALA A 141 -17.51 -13.18 -2.77
C ALA A 141 -17.57 -11.82 -3.50
N HIS A 142 -16.82 -10.86 -3.00
CA HIS A 142 -16.67 -9.53 -3.56
C HIS A 142 -15.22 -9.31 -4.00
N ALA A 143 -14.99 -9.13 -5.30
CA ALA A 143 -13.65 -8.89 -5.82
C ALA A 143 -13.11 -7.53 -5.35
N LEU A 144 -11.81 -7.50 -5.03
CA LEU A 144 -11.06 -6.27 -4.79
C LEU A 144 -10.59 -5.66 -6.13
N PRO A 145 -10.23 -4.38 -6.16
CA PRO A 145 -9.70 -3.74 -7.37
C PRO A 145 -8.49 -4.48 -7.95
N ALA A 146 -8.32 -4.42 -9.28
CA ALA A 146 -7.20 -5.09 -9.96
C ALA A 146 -5.83 -4.56 -9.48
N ASN A 147 -5.74 -3.29 -9.14
CA ASN A 147 -4.53 -2.63 -8.64
C ASN A 147 -4.38 -2.71 -7.10
N PHE A 148 -5.12 -3.61 -6.44
CA PHE A 148 -5.13 -3.69 -4.98
C PHE A 148 -3.73 -3.95 -4.42
N LEU A 149 -3.21 -2.94 -3.71
CA LEU A 149 -1.92 -2.97 -3.02
C LEU A 149 -2.14 -2.70 -1.53
N VAL A 150 -1.63 -3.58 -0.68
CA VAL A 150 -1.51 -3.33 0.76
C VAL A 150 -0.09 -2.89 1.08
N VAL A 151 0.02 -1.74 1.73
CA VAL A 151 1.22 -1.28 2.41
C VAL A 151 0.95 -1.41 3.90
N ALA A 152 1.49 -2.46 4.51
CA ALA A 152 1.39 -2.65 5.95
C ALA A 152 2.58 -2.01 6.65
N THR A 153 2.39 -1.49 7.86
CA THR A 153 3.48 -1.01 8.70
C THR A 153 3.54 -1.80 10.00
N GLN A 154 4.74 -1.95 10.53
CA GLN A 154 4.96 -2.43 11.90
C GLN A 154 6.07 -1.66 12.58
N ASN A 155 5.96 -1.52 13.91
CA ASN A 155 6.98 -0.94 14.75
C ASN A 155 7.71 -2.07 15.50
N PRO A 156 9.01 -2.29 15.26
CA PRO A 156 9.76 -3.36 15.92
C PRO A 156 10.10 -3.05 17.39
N ILE A 157 10.00 -1.79 17.81
CA ILE A 157 10.46 -1.35 19.15
C ILE A 157 9.39 -1.61 20.21
N GLU A 158 8.13 -1.66 19.85
CA GLU A 158 7.04 -1.92 20.79
C GLU A 158 7.00 -3.41 21.14
N SER A 159 7.26 -3.75 22.40
CA SER A 159 7.22 -5.12 22.91
C SER A 159 5.94 -5.47 23.69
N GLN A 160 5.17 -4.46 24.12
CA GLN A 160 3.93 -4.66 24.89
C GLN A 160 2.70 -4.47 24.00
N GLY A 161 1.73 -5.37 24.11
CA GLY A 161 0.46 -5.29 23.38
C GLY A 161 0.59 -5.51 21.87
N VAL A 162 1.65 -6.21 21.42
CA VAL A 162 1.88 -6.53 20.01
C VAL A 162 1.74 -8.04 19.76
N TYR A 163 1.25 -8.35 18.58
CA TYR A 163 1.09 -9.70 18.06
C TYR A 163 1.96 -9.82 16.78
N PRO A 164 3.19 -10.35 16.89
CA PRO A 164 4.08 -10.47 15.74
C PRO A 164 3.47 -11.37 14.67
N LEU A 165 3.68 -11.02 13.42
CA LEU A 165 3.29 -11.86 12.29
C LEU A 165 4.19 -13.12 12.23
N PRO A 166 3.65 -14.33 12.22
CA PRO A 166 4.41 -15.55 11.97
C PRO A 166 5.06 -15.52 10.57
N GLU A 167 6.17 -16.27 10.38
CA GLU A 167 6.88 -16.32 9.09
C GLU A 167 5.98 -16.69 7.92
N ALA A 168 5.09 -17.67 8.08
CA ALA A 168 4.11 -18.06 7.05
C ALA A 168 3.13 -16.95 6.66
N GLN A 169 2.96 -15.93 7.50
CA GLN A 169 2.16 -14.75 7.20
C GLN A 169 3.00 -13.64 6.55
N LEU A 170 4.28 -13.55 6.90
CA LEU A 170 5.23 -12.63 6.27
C LEU A 170 5.46 -12.97 4.80
N ASP A 171 5.42 -14.24 4.43
CA ASP A 171 5.56 -14.72 3.05
C ASP A 171 4.48 -14.20 2.09
N ARG A 172 3.40 -13.63 2.61
CA ARG A 172 2.35 -12.96 1.79
C ARG A 172 2.75 -11.58 1.31
N PHE A 173 3.81 -11.02 1.86
CA PHE A 173 4.39 -9.75 1.42
C PHE A 173 5.54 -10.02 0.43
N LEU A 174 5.49 -9.37 -0.73
CA LEU A 174 6.56 -9.45 -1.72
C LEU A 174 7.87 -8.87 -1.16
N PHE A 175 7.76 -7.80 -0.38
CA PHE A 175 8.90 -7.18 0.30
C PHE A 175 8.60 -6.89 1.75
N LYS A 176 9.59 -7.16 2.61
CA LYS A 176 9.72 -6.61 3.95
C LYS A 176 10.87 -5.61 3.94
N LEU A 177 10.57 -4.32 4.09
CA LEU A 177 11.52 -3.22 3.97
C LEU A 177 11.79 -2.60 5.34
N LEU A 178 13.06 -2.42 5.67
CA LEU A 178 13.47 -1.65 6.83
C LEU A 178 13.51 -0.17 6.47
N VAL A 179 12.75 0.64 7.18
CA VAL A 179 12.70 2.10 7.03
C VAL A 179 13.43 2.73 8.21
N PRO A 180 14.73 3.08 8.07
CA PRO A 180 15.51 3.67 9.15
C PRO A 180 15.11 5.12 9.40
N TYR A 181 15.63 5.70 10.48
CA TYR A 181 15.61 7.16 10.65
C TYR A 181 16.37 7.84 9.51
N PRO A 182 15.97 9.05 9.11
CA PRO A 182 16.73 9.82 8.13
C PRO A 182 18.13 10.13 8.66
N SER A 183 19.09 10.23 7.76
CA SER A 183 20.45 10.71 8.08
C SER A 183 20.41 12.20 8.49
N ALA A 184 21.45 12.68 9.18
CA ALA A 184 21.54 14.10 9.56
C ALA A 184 21.41 15.06 8.36
N ALA A 185 21.93 14.66 7.18
CA ALA A 185 21.82 15.45 5.96
C ALA A 185 20.37 15.48 5.41
N GLU A 186 19.65 14.39 5.55
CA GLU A 186 18.23 14.30 5.17
C GLU A 186 17.34 15.04 6.16
N GLU A 187 17.62 14.95 7.47
CA GLU A 187 16.94 15.74 8.50
C GLU A 187 17.08 17.24 8.25
N ALA A 188 18.29 17.70 7.92
CA ALA A 188 18.52 19.10 7.58
C ALA A 188 17.68 19.54 6.37
N LYS A 189 17.55 18.69 5.34
CA LYS A 189 16.68 18.94 4.18
C LYS A 189 15.20 18.96 4.55
N ILE A 190 14.76 18.04 5.42
CA ILE A 190 13.37 17.99 5.90
C ILE A 190 13.04 19.29 6.66
N ILE A 191 13.91 19.71 7.55
CA ILE A 191 13.72 20.96 8.30
C ILE A 191 13.69 22.18 7.36
N ALA A 192 14.63 22.25 6.42
CA ALA A 192 14.71 23.36 5.46
C ALA A 192 13.45 23.44 4.57
N ASN A 193 12.94 22.31 4.12
CA ASN A 193 11.83 22.27 3.18
C ASN A 193 10.45 22.35 3.87
N PHE A 194 10.31 21.81 5.08
CA PHE A 194 9.02 21.57 5.70
C PHE A 194 8.88 22.13 7.11
N GLY A 195 9.96 22.62 7.72
CA GLY A 195 9.97 23.09 9.12
C GLY A 195 9.04 24.27 9.44
N SER A 196 8.58 25.01 8.43
CA SER A 196 7.61 26.11 8.59
C SER A 196 6.14 25.69 8.46
N HIS A 197 5.85 24.44 8.12
CA HIS A 197 4.47 23.98 7.95
C HIS A 197 3.80 23.74 9.31
N ALA A 198 2.63 24.34 9.51
CA ALA A 198 1.80 24.08 10.69
C ALA A 198 0.90 22.86 10.43
N GLY A 199 1.13 21.77 11.18
CA GLY A 199 0.35 20.55 11.11
C GLY A 199 0.83 19.53 10.03
N PRO A 200 0.16 18.37 9.92
CA PRO A 200 0.53 17.33 8.96
C PRO A 200 0.24 17.81 7.53
N PRO A 201 1.27 17.88 6.65
CA PRO A 201 1.08 18.34 5.29
C PRO A 201 0.25 17.33 4.48
N ARG A 202 -0.47 17.84 3.48
CA ARG A 202 -1.13 17.00 2.47
C ARG A 202 -0.22 16.91 1.23
N PRO A 203 -0.21 15.77 0.48
CA PRO A 203 0.62 15.61 -0.71
C PRO A 203 0.53 16.78 -1.69
N ALA A 204 -0.69 17.25 -2.00
CA ALA A 204 -0.92 18.36 -2.91
C ALA A 204 -0.31 19.70 -2.44
N GLN A 205 -0.22 19.95 -1.11
CA GLN A 205 0.39 21.15 -0.56
C GLN A 205 1.91 21.20 -0.76
N LEU A 206 2.52 20.01 -0.94
CA LEU A 206 3.95 19.85 -1.24
C LEU A 206 4.21 19.65 -2.74
N GLY A 207 3.24 19.95 -3.59
CA GLY A 207 3.37 19.89 -5.04
C GLY A 207 3.39 18.47 -5.63
N VAL A 208 2.92 17.47 -4.89
CA VAL A 208 2.72 16.12 -5.43
C VAL A 208 1.49 16.15 -6.33
N GLU A 209 1.70 15.83 -7.59
CA GLU A 209 0.68 15.84 -8.64
C GLU A 209 0.42 14.41 -9.13
N LYS A 210 -0.79 14.17 -9.59
CA LYS A 210 -1.17 12.93 -10.24
C LYS A 210 -0.51 12.84 -11.62
N VAL A 211 0.25 11.76 -11.87
CA VAL A 211 0.95 11.47 -13.15
C VAL A 211 0.49 10.16 -13.80
N ALA A 212 -0.37 9.41 -13.13
CA ALA A 212 -0.98 8.17 -13.62
C ALA A 212 -2.45 8.08 -13.22
N ASP A 213 -3.09 7.02 -13.67
CA ASP A 213 -4.40 6.57 -13.19
C ASP A 213 -4.44 5.04 -13.12
N ALA A 214 -5.55 4.49 -12.59
CA ALA A 214 -5.72 3.06 -12.42
C ALA A 214 -5.57 2.25 -13.72
N ALA A 215 -5.99 2.82 -14.85
CA ALA A 215 -5.88 2.17 -16.17
C ALA A 215 -4.42 2.12 -16.66
N MET A 216 -3.67 3.20 -16.46
CA MET A 216 -2.23 3.23 -16.76
C MET A 216 -1.44 2.27 -15.89
N VAL A 217 -1.76 2.18 -14.59
CA VAL A 217 -1.13 1.23 -13.66
C VAL A 217 -1.40 -0.21 -14.10
N ALA A 218 -2.64 -0.54 -14.47
CA ALA A 218 -3.00 -1.87 -14.98
C ALA A 218 -2.27 -2.20 -16.28
N ALA A 219 -2.17 -1.25 -17.22
CA ALA A 219 -1.43 -1.41 -18.47
C ALA A 219 0.07 -1.61 -18.22
N ALA A 220 0.68 -0.86 -17.28
CA ALA A 220 2.07 -1.01 -16.89
C ALA A 220 2.33 -2.40 -16.28
N ALA A 221 1.44 -2.90 -15.40
CA ALA A 221 1.54 -4.24 -14.84
C ALA A 221 1.47 -5.34 -15.92
N GLN A 222 0.63 -5.16 -16.95
CA GLN A 222 0.58 -6.09 -18.09
C GLN A 222 1.86 -6.03 -18.94
N ALA A 223 2.40 -4.84 -19.17
CA ALA A 223 3.67 -4.69 -19.92
C ALA A 223 4.83 -5.40 -19.20
N VAL A 224 4.90 -5.31 -17.86
CA VAL A 224 5.94 -6.00 -17.07
C VAL A 224 5.83 -7.52 -17.18
N LYS A 225 4.62 -8.09 -17.29
CA LYS A 225 4.43 -9.53 -17.50
C LYS A 225 4.98 -10.05 -18.83
N SER A 226 5.23 -9.17 -19.81
CA SER A 226 5.82 -9.55 -21.10
C SER A 226 7.36 -9.70 -21.05
N VAL A 227 8.01 -9.40 -19.94
CA VAL A 227 9.46 -9.57 -19.77
C VAL A 227 9.78 -11.07 -19.77
N THR A 228 10.64 -11.48 -20.70
CA THR A 228 11.08 -12.87 -20.84
C THR A 228 12.32 -13.09 -19.98
N LEU A 229 12.31 -14.15 -19.18
CA LEU A 229 13.49 -14.62 -18.47
C LEU A 229 14.27 -15.55 -19.42
N ALA A 230 15.59 -15.34 -19.51
CA ALA A 230 16.46 -16.27 -20.21
C ALA A 230 16.58 -17.59 -19.44
N ASP A 231 16.73 -18.72 -20.15
CA ASP A 231 16.83 -20.05 -19.54
C ASP A 231 17.94 -20.10 -18.47
N THR A 232 19.08 -19.46 -18.72
CA THR A 232 20.19 -19.35 -17.75
C THR A 232 19.82 -18.64 -16.44
N VAL A 233 18.83 -17.74 -16.45
CA VAL A 233 18.30 -17.07 -15.24
C VAL A 233 17.32 -18.00 -14.53
N ILE A 234 16.51 -18.74 -15.28
CA ILE A 234 15.57 -19.74 -14.73
C ILE A 234 16.35 -20.85 -14.03
N ASP A 235 17.45 -21.34 -14.64
CA ASP A 235 18.30 -22.37 -14.06
C ASP A 235 19.06 -21.92 -12.80
N TYR A 236 19.21 -20.58 -12.60
CA TYR A 236 19.89 -20.02 -11.43
C TYR A 236 18.92 -19.84 -10.23
N ILE A 237 17.61 -19.65 -10.47
CA ILE A 237 16.59 -19.49 -9.44
C ILE A 237 16.18 -20.84 -8.87
#